data_dd97e72ca556ae04828620ec061da720
#
_entry.id   dd97e72ca556ae04828620ec061da720
#
_cell.length_a   1.000
_cell.length_b   1.000
_cell.length_c   1.000
_cell.angle_alpha   90.00
_cell.angle_beta   90.00
_cell.angle_gamma   90.00
#
_symmetry.space_group_name_H-M   'P 1'
#
loop_
_entity.id
_entity.type
_entity.pdbx_description
1 polymer ?
#
loop_
_entity_poly.entity_id
_entity_poly.type
_entity_poly.pdbx_seq_one_letter_code
_entity_poly.pdbx_strand_id
1 'polypeptide(L)'
;MAEGTNLMNKIFIISDKNKKSQNIKNFLVNNIKKNPFKKLNLFIVVGGDGFMLQTLKRKINPNNIFYGINSGNYGFLMNKFSIKETIKNLPKAKMISISPLEMTVVNKENKVKKSLAINEVSILRQSRQAASLQIKNESKIVIKKLVSDGVLVSTPAGSTAYNLSVHGPILSLNSKKMSIAPIS
;
A
#
# COMPACT_ATOMS: atom_id res chain seq x y z
N MET A 1 31.04 23.63 -13.21
CA MET A 1 29.62 24.11 -13.24
C MET A 1 28.76 22.87 -13.41
N ALA A 2 28.17 22.41 -12.34
CA ALA A 2 27.31 21.22 -12.36
C ALA A 2 25.96 21.62 -12.93
N GLU A 3 25.62 21.06 -14.10
CA GLU A 3 24.28 21.18 -14.67
C GLU A 3 23.28 20.60 -13.71
N GLY A 4 22.46 21.46 -13.13
CA GLY A 4 21.31 21.09 -12.32
C GLY A 4 20.34 20.27 -13.16
N THR A 5 20.27 18.98 -12.89
CA THR A 5 19.22 18.09 -13.42
C THR A 5 17.88 18.70 -13.10
N ASN A 6 17.25 19.26 -14.13
CA ASN A 6 15.91 19.81 -14.09
C ASN A 6 14.94 18.67 -13.72
N LEU A 7 14.67 18.49 -12.44
CA LEU A 7 13.67 17.56 -11.91
C LEU A 7 12.31 18.05 -12.40
N MET A 8 11.96 17.63 -13.63
CA MET A 8 10.65 17.93 -14.19
C MET A 8 9.58 17.26 -13.33
N ASN A 9 8.69 18.06 -12.78
CA ASN A 9 7.47 17.64 -12.11
C ASN A 9 6.56 16.90 -13.10
N LYS A 10 6.78 15.61 -13.28
CA LYS A 10 6.03 14.80 -14.26
C LYS A 10 4.68 14.38 -13.69
N ILE A 11 3.70 14.26 -14.59
CA ILE A 11 2.40 13.62 -14.29
C ILE A 11 2.35 12.31 -15.06
N PHE A 12 2.02 11.25 -14.35
CA PHE A 12 1.78 9.93 -14.90
C PHE A 12 0.34 9.53 -14.59
N ILE A 13 -0.50 9.34 -15.60
CA ILE A 13 -1.87 8.89 -15.41
C ILE A 13 -1.95 7.44 -15.91
N ILE A 14 -2.14 6.53 -14.99
CA ILE A 14 -2.15 5.09 -15.24
C ILE A 14 -3.48 4.48 -14.80
N SER A 15 -3.91 3.43 -15.49
CA SER A 15 -5.15 2.72 -15.15
C SER A 15 -4.96 1.21 -15.24
N ASP A 16 -5.77 0.47 -14.52
CA ASP A 16 -5.95 -0.95 -14.78
C ASP A 16 -6.62 -1.19 -16.15
N LYS A 17 -6.83 -2.47 -16.50
CA LYS A 17 -7.38 -2.88 -17.80
C LYS A 17 -8.90 -2.72 -17.91
N ASN A 18 -9.59 -2.32 -16.83
CA ASN A 18 -11.04 -2.17 -16.83
C ASN A 18 -11.47 -1.00 -17.72
N LYS A 19 -12.50 -1.19 -18.55
CA LYS A 19 -13.03 -0.18 -19.47
C LYS A 19 -13.40 1.14 -18.76
N LYS A 20 -14.01 1.05 -17.58
CA LYS A 20 -14.37 2.22 -16.78
C LYS A 20 -13.12 3.00 -16.33
N SER A 21 -12.06 2.30 -15.89
CA SER A 21 -10.78 2.92 -15.51
C SER A 21 -10.13 3.62 -16.69
N GLN A 22 -10.15 3.00 -17.86
CA GLN A 22 -9.59 3.58 -19.08
C GLN A 22 -10.35 4.85 -19.53
N ASN A 23 -11.68 4.84 -19.44
CA ASN A 23 -12.49 6.02 -19.75
C ASN A 23 -12.16 7.19 -18.77
N ILE A 24 -12.05 6.90 -17.48
CA ILE A 24 -11.64 7.89 -16.48
C ILE A 24 -10.23 8.41 -16.78
N LYS A 25 -9.28 7.52 -17.10
CA LYS A 25 -7.92 7.92 -17.49
C LYS A 25 -7.94 8.87 -18.68
N ASN A 26 -8.67 8.56 -19.75
CA ASN A 26 -8.76 9.40 -20.96
C ASN A 26 -9.32 10.79 -20.63
N PHE A 27 -10.36 10.84 -19.79
CA PHE A 27 -10.89 12.11 -19.28
C PHE A 27 -9.82 12.92 -18.55
N LEU A 28 -9.05 12.29 -17.65
CA LEU A 28 -8.01 12.97 -16.86
C LEU A 28 -6.86 13.47 -17.72
N VAL A 29 -6.41 12.68 -18.71
CA VAL A 29 -5.35 13.07 -19.65
C VAL A 29 -5.74 14.34 -20.41
N ASN A 30 -7.00 14.46 -20.81
CA ASN A 30 -7.49 15.63 -21.54
C ASN A 30 -7.63 16.89 -20.66
N ASN A 31 -7.84 16.72 -19.36
CA ASN A 31 -8.20 17.83 -18.47
C ASN A 31 -7.09 18.23 -17.47
N ILE A 32 -6.13 17.37 -17.16
CA ILE A 32 -5.02 17.69 -16.26
C ILE A 32 -3.77 18.00 -17.07
N LYS A 33 -3.39 19.29 -17.12
CA LYS A 33 -2.24 19.76 -17.90
C LYS A 33 -0.98 20.05 -17.06
N LYS A 34 -1.13 20.29 -15.77
CA LYS A 34 -0.03 20.69 -14.89
C LYS A 34 -0.05 19.89 -13.60
N ASN A 35 1.15 19.52 -13.13
CA ASN A 35 1.33 18.95 -11.79
C ASN A 35 1.21 20.05 -10.74
N PRO A 36 0.25 19.97 -9.80
CA PRO A 36 0.11 20.97 -8.75
C PRO A 36 1.18 20.85 -7.65
N PHE A 37 1.91 19.74 -7.58
CA PHE A 37 2.91 19.47 -6.54
C PHE A 37 4.32 19.70 -7.07
N LYS A 38 4.94 20.82 -6.72
CA LYS A 38 6.30 21.19 -7.13
C LYS A 38 7.33 20.15 -6.62
N LYS A 39 8.35 19.87 -7.43
CA LYS A 39 9.48 18.97 -7.12
C LYS A 39 9.13 17.48 -6.93
N LEU A 40 7.89 17.06 -7.14
CA LEU A 40 7.45 15.68 -6.99
C LEU A 40 6.81 15.16 -8.28
N ASN A 41 7.01 13.89 -8.59
CA ASN A 41 6.29 13.23 -9.67
C ASN A 41 4.92 12.78 -9.18
N LEU A 42 3.88 13.15 -9.88
CA LEU A 42 2.50 12.78 -9.54
C LEU A 42 2.07 11.56 -10.36
N PHE A 43 1.78 10.47 -9.67
CA PHE A 43 1.12 9.29 -10.24
C PHE A 43 -0.38 9.34 -9.92
N ILE A 44 -1.22 9.57 -10.93
CA ILE A 44 -2.67 9.43 -10.79
C ILE A 44 -3.02 7.99 -11.19
N VAL A 45 -3.47 7.21 -10.22
CA VAL A 45 -3.72 5.78 -10.35
C VAL A 45 -5.22 5.54 -10.39
N VAL A 46 -5.74 5.08 -11.53
CA VAL A 46 -7.17 4.82 -11.73
C VAL A 46 -7.43 3.33 -11.69
N GLY A 47 -8.22 2.88 -10.71
CA GLY A 47 -8.51 1.46 -10.51
C GLY A 47 -9.09 1.18 -9.14
N GLY A 48 -8.81 0.00 -8.59
CA GLY A 48 -9.09 -0.37 -7.20
C GLY A 48 -7.82 -0.40 -6.34
N ASP A 49 -7.97 -0.71 -5.05
CA ASP A 49 -6.86 -0.79 -4.08
C ASP A 49 -5.75 -1.74 -4.54
N GLY A 50 -6.10 -2.90 -5.12
CA GLY A 50 -5.11 -3.87 -5.61
C GLY A 50 -4.19 -3.28 -6.69
N PHE A 51 -4.72 -2.47 -7.61
CA PHE A 51 -3.92 -1.79 -8.63
C PHE A 51 -3.06 -0.67 -8.03
N MET A 52 -3.58 0.05 -7.03
CA MET A 52 -2.82 1.03 -6.27
C MET A 52 -1.64 0.37 -5.55
N LEU A 53 -1.87 -0.73 -4.82
CA LEU A 53 -0.83 -1.48 -4.10
C LEU A 53 0.29 -1.97 -5.03
N GLN A 54 -0.07 -2.52 -6.20
CA GLN A 54 0.91 -2.93 -7.21
C GLN A 54 1.72 -1.73 -7.73
N THR A 55 1.06 -0.59 -7.94
CA THR A 55 1.71 0.63 -8.41
C THR A 55 2.66 1.19 -7.37
N LEU A 56 2.23 1.30 -6.12
CA LEU A 56 3.06 1.71 -5.00
C LEU A 56 4.32 0.85 -4.92
N LYS A 57 4.16 -0.48 -4.92
CA LYS A 57 5.29 -1.43 -4.82
C LYS A 57 6.30 -1.28 -5.98
N ARG A 58 5.82 -1.02 -7.21
CA ARG A 58 6.69 -0.89 -8.40
C ARG A 58 7.35 0.48 -8.53
N LYS A 59 6.78 1.51 -7.92
CA LYS A 59 7.17 2.91 -8.13
C LYS A 59 7.62 3.58 -6.82
N ILE A 60 8.02 2.78 -5.80
CA ILE A 60 8.57 3.33 -4.56
C ILE A 60 9.77 4.21 -4.88
N ASN A 61 9.62 5.51 -4.59
CA ASN A 61 10.67 6.51 -4.73
C ASN A 61 10.27 7.73 -3.88
N PRO A 62 11.18 8.37 -3.12
CA PRO A 62 10.86 9.54 -2.30
C PRO A 62 10.27 10.72 -3.09
N ASN A 63 10.59 10.81 -4.39
CA ASN A 63 10.11 11.88 -5.26
C ASN A 63 8.74 11.58 -5.92
N ASN A 64 8.15 10.43 -5.64
CA ASN A 64 6.88 10.02 -6.20
C ASN A 64 5.75 10.16 -5.19
N ILE A 65 4.67 10.82 -5.60
CA ILE A 65 3.41 10.86 -4.87
C ILE A 65 2.31 10.22 -5.69
N PHE A 66 1.31 9.67 -5.00
CA PHE A 66 0.25 8.89 -5.62
C PHE A 66 -1.12 9.46 -5.26
N TYR A 67 -1.96 9.64 -6.26
CA TYR A 67 -3.35 10.03 -6.10
C TYR A 67 -4.24 8.95 -6.67
N GLY A 68 -4.89 8.19 -5.82
CA GLY A 68 -5.77 7.09 -6.21
C GLY A 68 -7.17 7.59 -6.60
N ILE A 69 -7.70 7.08 -7.71
CA ILE A 69 -9.07 7.33 -8.16
C ILE A 69 -9.77 5.99 -8.32
N ASN A 70 -10.83 5.79 -7.53
CA ASN A 70 -11.60 4.56 -7.56
C ASN A 70 -12.49 4.50 -8.81
N SER A 71 -12.33 3.43 -9.57
CA SER A 71 -13.21 3.08 -10.69
C SER A 71 -14.28 2.03 -10.32
N GLY A 72 -14.12 1.37 -9.16
CA GLY A 72 -15.05 0.40 -8.60
C GLY A 72 -16.04 1.02 -7.62
N ASN A 73 -16.58 0.18 -6.72
CA ASN A 73 -17.55 0.61 -5.71
C ASN A 73 -16.88 1.10 -4.43
N TYR A 74 -15.84 0.43 -3.96
CA TYR A 74 -15.14 0.71 -2.70
C TYR A 74 -13.63 0.68 -2.87
N GLY A 75 -12.94 1.45 -2.04
CA GLY A 75 -11.49 1.44 -1.92
C GLY A 75 -11.05 2.28 -0.72
N PHE A 76 -10.09 1.76 0.06
CA PHE A 76 -9.55 2.43 1.25
C PHE A 76 -8.40 3.39 0.91
N LEU A 77 -7.67 3.10 -0.19
CA LEU A 77 -6.55 3.91 -0.67
C LEU A 77 -6.94 4.84 -1.81
N MET A 78 -8.22 4.86 -2.19
CA MET A 78 -8.69 5.52 -3.40
C MET A 78 -9.71 6.61 -3.09
N ASN A 79 -9.65 7.71 -3.84
CA ASN A 79 -10.66 8.76 -3.80
C ASN A 79 -11.80 8.44 -4.75
N LYS A 80 -13.02 8.84 -4.39
CA LYS A 80 -14.19 8.72 -5.27
C LYS A 80 -14.01 9.58 -6.52
N PHE A 81 -14.26 9.02 -7.70
CA PHE A 81 -14.24 9.77 -8.94
C PHE A 81 -15.46 10.68 -9.07
N SER A 82 -15.23 11.91 -9.47
CA SER A 82 -16.27 12.86 -9.89
C SER A 82 -15.69 13.73 -11.01
N ILE A 83 -16.43 13.85 -12.11
CA ILE A 83 -16.02 14.68 -13.26
C ILE A 83 -15.79 16.14 -12.84
N LYS A 84 -16.65 16.68 -11.99
CA LYS A 84 -16.58 18.09 -11.55
C LYS A 84 -15.54 18.32 -10.45
N GLU A 85 -15.46 17.38 -9.48
CA GLU A 85 -14.72 17.60 -8.24
C GLU A 85 -13.29 17.07 -8.27
N THR A 86 -13.00 16.00 -9.04
CA THR A 86 -11.67 15.36 -9.00
C THR A 86 -10.56 16.34 -9.38
N ILE A 87 -10.73 17.10 -10.45
CA ILE A 87 -9.71 18.07 -10.93
C ILE A 87 -9.57 19.24 -9.95
N LYS A 88 -10.70 19.74 -9.43
CA LYS A 88 -10.73 20.85 -8.47
C LYS A 88 -10.08 20.49 -7.12
N ASN A 89 -10.25 19.23 -6.69
CA ASN A 89 -9.78 18.76 -5.38
C ASN A 89 -8.34 18.24 -5.40
N LEU A 90 -7.82 17.83 -6.56
CA LEU A 90 -6.45 17.32 -6.69
C LEU A 90 -5.39 18.29 -6.09
N PRO A 91 -5.39 19.60 -6.38
CA PRO A 91 -4.41 20.51 -5.80
C PRO A 91 -4.56 20.71 -4.28
N LYS A 92 -5.73 20.40 -3.74
CA LYS A 92 -6.07 20.54 -2.31
C LYS A 92 -5.90 19.23 -1.52
N ALA A 93 -5.46 18.17 -2.18
CA ALA A 93 -5.33 16.86 -1.56
C ALA A 93 -4.30 16.89 -0.42
N LYS A 94 -4.68 16.33 0.72
CA LYS A 94 -3.78 16.16 1.87
C LYS A 94 -2.90 14.95 1.64
N MET A 95 -1.58 15.13 1.72
CA MET A 95 -0.63 14.02 1.65
C MET A 95 -0.64 13.20 2.94
N ILE A 96 -0.64 11.88 2.77
CA ILE A 96 -0.50 10.91 3.85
C ILE A 96 0.72 10.04 3.52
N SER A 97 1.60 9.87 4.49
CA SER A 97 2.76 8.98 4.35
C SER A 97 2.38 7.56 4.77
N ILE A 98 2.68 6.59 3.91
CA ILE A 98 2.51 5.17 4.18
C ILE A 98 3.90 4.54 4.31
N SER A 99 4.15 3.85 5.43
CA SER A 99 5.39 3.11 5.67
C SER A 99 5.17 1.64 5.33
N PRO A 100 5.87 1.09 4.33
CA PRO A 100 5.82 -0.33 4.05
C PRO A 100 6.51 -1.15 5.16
N LEU A 101 6.10 -2.40 5.31
CA LEU A 101 6.73 -3.38 6.19
C LEU A 101 7.84 -4.12 5.42
N GLU A 102 9.06 -4.08 5.92
CA GLU A 102 10.13 -4.95 5.42
C GLU A 102 10.08 -6.30 6.12
N MET A 103 9.97 -7.36 5.34
CA MET A 103 10.08 -8.73 5.81
C MET A 103 11.47 -9.27 5.48
N THR A 104 12.13 -9.86 6.46
CA THR A 104 13.33 -10.68 6.27
C THR A 104 13.04 -12.11 6.71
N VAL A 105 13.18 -13.05 5.81
CA VAL A 105 13.03 -14.49 6.09
C VAL A 105 14.41 -15.14 6.07
N VAL A 106 14.70 -15.91 7.11
CA VAL A 106 15.88 -16.77 7.17
C VAL A 106 15.39 -18.23 7.25
N ASN A 107 15.75 -19.05 6.29
CA ASN A 107 15.36 -20.46 6.28
C ASN A 107 16.35 -21.33 7.08
N LYS A 108 16.08 -22.64 7.19
CA LYS A 108 16.94 -23.60 7.91
C LYS A 108 18.36 -23.71 7.33
N GLU A 109 18.55 -23.33 6.06
CA GLU A 109 19.85 -23.32 5.37
C GLU A 109 20.56 -21.97 5.49
N ASN A 110 20.09 -21.08 6.38
CA ASN A 110 20.58 -19.69 6.56
C ASN A 110 20.45 -18.81 5.30
N LYS A 111 19.64 -19.22 4.31
CA LYS A 111 19.35 -18.34 3.17
C LYS A 111 18.41 -17.23 3.58
N VAL A 112 18.80 -16.00 3.23
CA VAL A 112 18.05 -14.79 3.57
C VAL A 112 17.26 -14.31 2.35
N LYS A 113 15.96 -14.03 2.54
CA LYS A 113 15.09 -13.40 1.55
C LYS A 113 14.45 -12.17 2.15
N LYS A 114 14.55 -11.03 1.45
CA LYS A 114 13.87 -9.78 1.83
C LYS A 114 12.72 -9.47 0.89
N SER A 115 11.67 -8.86 1.43
CA SER A 115 10.51 -8.41 0.65
C SER A 115 9.83 -7.23 1.35
N LEU A 116 9.13 -6.40 0.57
CA LEU A 116 8.33 -5.29 1.08
C LEU A 116 6.84 -5.60 0.95
N ALA A 117 6.08 -5.28 1.98
CA ALA A 117 4.63 -5.36 1.99
C ALA A 117 4.03 -4.00 2.35
N ILE A 118 3.04 -3.56 1.58
CA ILE A 118 2.28 -2.33 1.89
C ILE A 118 1.21 -2.63 2.95
N ASN A 119 0.51 -3.75 2.81
CA ASN A 119 -0.56 -4.14 3.71
C ASN A 119 -0.05 -4.99 4.88
N GLU A 120 0.29 -6.25 4.60
CA GLU A 120 0.66 -7.22 5.64
C GLU A 120 1.66 -8.26 5.16
N VAL A 121 2.28 -8.92 6.12
CA VAL A 121 3.02 -10.17 5.97
C VAL A 121 2.29 -11.24 6.75
N SER A 122 2.02 -12.39 6.13
CA SER A 122 1.43 -13.55 6.77
C SER A 122 2.34 -14.78 6.67
N ILE A 123 2.35 -15.56 7.73
CA ILE A 123 2.97 -16.90 7.78
C ILE A 123 1.83 -17.88 8.01
N LEU A 124 1.69 -18.86 7.10
CA LEU A 124 0.66 -19.87 7.14
C LEU A 124 1.28 -21.26 7.17
N ARG A 125 0.66 -22.17 7.90
CA ARG A 125 1.00 -23.61 7.85
C ARG A 125 0.80 -24.16 6.44
N GLN A 126 1.61 -25.15 6.08
CA GLN A 126 1.48 -25.86 4.80
C GLN A 126 0.83 -27.23 4.95
N SER A 127 0.71 -27.74 6.17
CA SER A 127 0.12 -29.04 6.48
C SER A 127 -1.21 -28.87 7.22
N ARG A 128 -1.91 -29.99 7.46
CA ARG A 128 -3.13 -30.01 8.27
C ARG A 128 -2.88 -29.78 9.76
N GLN A 129 -1.65 -29.94 10.22
CA GLN A 129 -1.29 -29.70 11.61
C GLN A 129 -1.18 -28.18 11.87
N ALA A 130 -1.69 -27.74 13.02
CA ALA A 130 -1.55 -26.37 13.45
C ALA A 130 -0.06 -25.97 13.60
N ALA A 131 0.26 -24.74 13.25
CA ALA A 131 1.59 -24.21 13.47
C ALA A 131 1.78 -23.84 14.95
N SER A 132 2.99 -24.10 15.46
CA SER A 132 3.40 -23.64 16.79
C SER A 132 4.46 -22.57 16.63
N LEU A 133 4.09 -21.33 16.95
CA LEU A 133 4.90 -20.13 16.69
C LEU A 133 5.29 -19.46 18.01
N GLN A 134 6.51 -18.95 18.07
CA GLN A 134 6.94 -18.02 19.13
C GLN A 134 7.02 -16.62 18.54
N ILE A 135 6.45 -15.63 19.21
CA ILE A 135 6.48 -14.24 18.79
C ILE A 135 7.36 -13.45 19.75
N LYS A 136 8.33 -12.75 19.17
CA LYS A 136 9.24 -11.85 19.90
C LYS A 136 9.12 -10.43 19.36
N ASN A 137 9.28 -9.47 20.23
CA ASN A 137 9.52 -8.08 19.89
C ASN A 137 10.93 -7.74 20.39
N GLU A 138 11.86 -7.53 19.48
CA GLU A 138 13.31 -7.49 19.75
C GLU A 138 13.75 -8.76 20.49
N SER A 139 14.35 -8.64 21.67
CA SER A 139 14.78 -9.75 22.52
C SER A 139 13.66 -10.29 23.44
N LYS A 140 12.55 -9.56 23.61
CA LYS A 140 11.47 -9.91 24.54
C LYS A 140 10.48 -10.90 23.90
N ILE A 141 10.23 -12.03 24.56
CA ILE A 141 9.17 -12.96 24.16
C ILE A 141 7.82 -12.34 24.51
N VAL A 142 7.00 -12.06 23.50
CA VAL A 142 5.64 -11.54 23.64
C VAL A 142 4.66 -12.70 23.78
N ILE A 143 4.80 -13.73 22.92
CA ILE A 143 3.99 -14.95 22.98
C ILE A 143 4.94 -16.13 22.92
N LYS A 144 4.98 -16.92 24.00
CA LYS A 144 5.87 -18.10 24.12
C LYS A 144 5.47 -19.21 23.15
N LYS A 145 4.16 -19.45 23.01
CA LYS A 145 3.60 -20.50 22.15
C LYS A 145 2.24 -20.07 21.63
N LEU A 146 2.15 -19.77 20.35
CA LEU A 146 0.91 -19.53 19.61
C LEU A 146 0.62 -20.78 18.77
N VAL A 147 -0.50 -21.44 19.04
CA VAL A 147 -0.99 -22.56 18.24
C VAL A 147 -2.13 -22.05 17.37
N SER A 148 -1.93 -22.04 16.05
CA SER A 148 -2.86 -21.42 15.09
C SER A 148 -2.57 -21.92 13.67
N ASP A 149 -3.38 -21.52 12.69
CA ASP A 149 -3.06 -21.75 11.26
C ASP A 149 -1.89 -20.87 10.79
N GLY A 150 -1.64 -19.79 11.50
CA GLY A 150 -0.56 -18.87 11.18
C GLY A 150 -0.61 -17.58 11.99
N VAL A 151 0.17 -16.62 11.57
CA VAL A 151 0.22 -15.28 12.14
C VAL A 151 0.33 -14.24 11.04
N LEU A 152 -0.31 -13.11 11.24
CA LEU A 152 -0.31 -11.98 10.34
C LEU A 152 0.23 -10.74 11.06
N VAL A 153 1.13 -10.01 10.40
CA VAL A 153 1.63 -8.70 10.85
C VAL A 153 1.20 -7.66 9.82
N SER A 154 0.40 -6.70 10.25
CA SER A 154 -0.18 -5.69 9.36
C SER A 154 0.31 -4.29 9.67
N THR A 155 0.50 -3.51 8.61
CA THR A 155 0.67 -2.05 8.65
C THR A 155 -0.67 -1.36 8.93
N PRO A 156 -0.70 -0.07 9.25
CA PRO A 156 -1.94 0.70 9.29
C PRO A 156 -2.74 0.64 7.98
N ALA A 157 -2.07 0.68 6.82
CA ALA A 157 -2.72 0.58 5.51
C ALA A 157 -3.40 -0.78 5.29
N GLY A 158 -2.78 -1.87 5.77
CA GLY A 158 -3.33 -3.22 5.69
C GLY A 158 -4.35 -3.57 6.78
N SER A 159 -4.55 -2.71 7.78
CA SER A 159 -5.42 -3.02 8.92
C SER A 159 -6.88 -3.27 8.52
N THR A 160 -7.33 -2.73 7.40
CA THR A 160 -8.67 -2.93 6.81
C THR A 160 -8.72 -4.04 5.75
N ALA A 161 -7.58 -4.71 5.46
CA ALA A 161 -7.47 -5.82 4.51
C ALA A 161 -7.57 -7.18 5.24
N TYR A 162 -6.64 -8.10 5.02
CA TYR A 162 -6.67 -9.43 5.62
C TYR A 162 -6.64 -9.40 7.16
N ASN A 163 -5.97 -8.40 7.75
CA ASN A 163 -5.98 -8.18 9.19
C ASN A 163 -7.41 -8.08 9.76
N LEU A 164 -8.32 -7.39 9.06
CA LEU A 164 -9.72 -7.28 9.49
C LEU A 164 -10.44 -8.64 9.43
N SER A 165 -10.15 -9.44 8.41
CA SER A 165 -10.76 -10.79 8.26
C SER A 165 -10.33 -11.76 9.36
N VAL A 166 -9.17 -11.55 9.98
CA VAL A 166 -8.69 -12.32 11.14
C VAL A 166 -8.93 -11.59 12.47
N HIS A 167 -9.92 -10.69 12.50
CA HIS A 167 -10.32 -9.92 13.69
C HIS A 167 -9.25 -9.02 14.29
N GLY A 168 -8.23 -8.66 13.51
CA GLY A 168 -7.24 -7.67 13.91
C GLY A 168 -7.83 -6.25 13.99
N PRO A 169 -7.27 -5.35 14.81
CA PRO A 169 -7.77 -3.99 14.98
C PRO A 169 -7.58 -3.15 13.72
N ILE A 170 -8.53 -2.24 13.45
CA ILE A 170 -8.36 -1.19 12.44
C ILE A 170 -7.46 -0.11 13.02
N LEU A 171 -6.42 0.27 12.27
CA LEU A 171 -5.47 1.31 12.63
C LEU A 171 -5.64 2.53 11.73
N SER A 172 -5.54 3.71 12.30
CA SER A 172 -5.47 4.95 11.51
C SER A 172 -4.22 4.94 10.63
N LEU A 173 -4.32 5.41 9.37
CA LEU A 173 -3.19 5.48 8.43
C LEU A 173 -1.97 6.25 8.98
N ASN A 174 -2.21 7.19 9.90
CA ASN A 174 -1.14 7.96 10.57
C ASN A 174 -0.56 7.24 11.80
N SER A 175 -1.05 6.04 12.13
CA SER A 175 -0.56 5.30 13.29
C SER A 175 0.88 4.83 13.04
N LYS A 176 1.70 4.90 14.09
CA LYS A 176 3.05 4.31 14.14
C LYS A 176 3.04 2.88 14.71
N LYS A 177 1.86 2.27 14.82
CA LYS A 177 1.67 0.92 15.36
C LYS A 177 1.48 -0.08 14.22
N MET A 178 1.83 -1.34 14.47
CA MET A 178 1.50 -2.49 13.64
C MET A 178 0.53 -3.38 14.42
N SER A 179 -0.29 -4.14 13.69
CA SER A 179 -1.13 -5.19 14.27
C SER A 179 -0.44 -6.53 14.11
N ILE A 180 -0.54 -7.37 15.14
CA ILE A 180 -0.18 -8.80 15.06
C ILE A 180 -1.44 -9.57 15.42
N ALA A 181 -1.88 -10.45 14.52
CA ALA A 181 -3.10 -11.25 14.71
C ALA A 181 -2.84 -12.73 14.37
N PRO A 182 -3.38 -13.67 15.15
CA PRO A 182 -3.38 -15.08 14.77
C PRO A 182 -4.30 -15.30 13.57
N ILE A 183 -3.98 -16.31 12.77
CA ILE A 183 -4.83 -16.83 11.70
C ILE A 183 -5.34 -18.19 12.16
N SER A 184 -6.64 -18.32 12.32
CA SER A 184 -7.31 -19.53 12.80
C SER A 184 -8.52 -19.85 11.94
#